data_7261461591bf5d7e6c32639d5dadb4a4
#
_entry.id   7261461591bf5d7e6c32639d5dadb4a4
#
_cell.length_a   1.000
_cell.length_b   1.000
_cell.length_c   1.000
_cell.angle_alpha   90.00
_cell.angle_beta   90.00
_cell.angle_gamma   90.00
#
_symmetry.space_group_name_H-M   'P 1'
#
loop_
_entity.id
_entity.type
_entity.pdbx_description
1 polymer ?
#
loop_
_entity_poly.entity_id
_entity_poly.type
_entity_poly.pdbx_seq_one_letter_code
_entity_poly.pdbx_strand_id
1 'polypeptide(L)'
;NIYTPEGKTVVDRAYNLVKMIEFAGHDSLLIAAKGGLLVLDKKHLRLHHFEHPSLAAKHLSQVWDMTFDKDGDLWLTTSFDLIRVNLKAGAAHSYPFSQIAQSTAQHHINHILCDKKGRIWLGSTGSGIYLFDKKTDSFVGYGAKQGLENGFITGLVESPLDGSIYVATNGGFSKFNLATTTFENYNRQSDFPLNNVNDGGLYIASDHDIYVCGLAGIVSIAQEKLNKQSVDYDVFVKRVLVDNTEIQPLDSLGLIKETVLYEHRLVLPPRYSSVTFEIAS
;
A
#
# COMPACT_ATOMS: atom_id res chain seq x y z
N ASN A 1 -15.74 9.83 25.84
CA ASN A 1 -15.17 11.08 26.37
C ASN A 1 -13.68 11.07 26.06
N ILE A 2 -13.20 12.07 25.40
CA ILE A 2 -11.75 12.31 25.20
C ILE A 2 -11.29 13.18 26.36
N TYR A 3 -10.28 12.73 27.08
CA TYR A 3 -9.71 13.45 28.23
C TYR A 3 -8.41 14.13 27.79
N THR A 4 -8.15 15.34 28.30
CA THR A 4 -6.81 15.94 28.19
C THR A 4 -5.85 15.28 29.18
N PRO A 5 -4.52 15.48 29.01
CA PRO A 5 -3.53 15.08 30.01
C PRO A 5 -3.81 15.60 31.41
N GLU A 6 -4.49 16.76 31.54
CA GLU A 6 -4.89 17.38 32.80
C GLU A 6 -6.25 16.83 33.35
N GLY A 7 -6.81 15.79 32.73
CA GLY A 7 -8.05 15.15 33.16
C GLY A 7 -9.35 15.93 32.85
N LYS A 8 -9.26 16.97 32.04
CA LYS A 8 -10.46 17.70 31.58
C LYS A 8 -11.09 16.98 30.39
N THR A 9 -12.39 16.83 30.43
CA THR A 9 -13.15 16.37 29.26
C THR A 9 -13.07 17.43 28.18
N VAL A 10 -12.46 17.13 27.03
CA VAL A 10 -12.37 18.09 25.92
C VAL A 10 -13.04 17.48 24.70
N VAL A 11 -13.95 18.24 24.16
CA VAL A 11 -14.45 18.13 22.78
C VAL A 11 -13.50 18.92 21.88
N ASP A 12 -12.23 19.03 22.23
CA ASP A 12 -11.30 19.77 21.41
C ASP A 12 -10.75 18.87 20.32
N ARG A 13 -10.89 19.31 19.08
CA ARG A 13 -10.36 18.66 17.88
C ARG A 13 -8.82 18.60 17.84
N ALA A 14 -8.14 19.08 18.87
CA ALA A 14 -6.68 19.15 18.95
C ALA A 14 -6.03 17.75 19.05
N TYR A 15 -6.74 16.76 19.60
CA TYR A 15 -6.21 15.41 19.80
C TYR A 15 -6.94 14.41 18.89
N ASN A 16 -6.81 14.57 17.59
CA ASN A 16 -7.22 13.51 16.68
C ASN A 16 -6.24 12.34 16.82
N LEU A 17 -6.72 11.22 17.32
CA LEU A 17 -5.98 9.99 17.43
C LEU A 17 -5.70 9.46 16.03
N VAL A 18 -4.44 9.18 15.75
CA VAL A 18 -3.99 8.63 14.47
C VAL A 18 -3.62 7.15 14.62
N LYS A 19 -2.82 6.82 15.63
CA LYS A 19 -2.33 5.46 15.85
C LYS A 19 -2.16 5.17 17.33
N MET A 20 -2.39 3.93 17.74
CA MET A 20 -2.05 3.40 19.06
C MET A 20 -1.24 2.12 18.92
N ILE A 21 -0.19 1.98 19.73
CA ILE A 21 0.60 0.75 19.84
C ILE A 21 0.86 0.42 21.31
N GLU A 22 1.07 -0.85 21.62
CA GLU A 22 1.45 -1.29 22.95
C GLU A 22 2.84 -0.75 23.33
N PHE A 23 3.01 -0.38 24.60
CA PHE A 23 4.21 0.23 25.13
C PHE A 23 4.49 -0.26 26.55
N ALA A 24 5.76 -0.34 26.91
CA ALA A 24 6.21 -0.65 28.27
C ALA A 24 5.59 -1.93 28.86
N GLY A 25 5.77 -3.07 28.20
CA GLY A 25 5.37 -4.37 28.73
C GLY A 25 3.87 -4.61 28.76
N HIS A 26 3.11 -4.00 27.88
CA HIS A 26 1.66 -4.10 27.71
C HIS A 26 0.82 -3.33 28.76
N ASP A 27 1.45 -2.66 29.74
CA ASP A 27 0.73 -1.88 30.75
C ASP A 27 0.30 -0.49 30.26
N SER A 28 0.85 -0.04 29.15
CA SER A 28 0.60 1.27 28.57
C SER A 28 0.36 1.20 27.06
N LEU A 29 -0.29 2.24 26.52
CA LEU A 29 -0.38 2.47 25.09
C LEU A 29 0.37 3.75 24.74
N LEU A 30 1.22 3.69 23.73
CA LEU A 30 1.76 4.88 23.08
C LEU A 30 0.77 5.31 22.01
N ILE A 31 0.44 6.59 21.98
CA ILE A 31 -0.60 7.17 21.15
C ILE A 31 0.02 8.28 20.30
N ALA A 32 -0.05 8.14 19.00
CA ALA A 32 0.21 9.23 18.07
C ALA A 32 -1.06 10.07 17.92
N ALA A 33 -0.95 11.35 18.08
CA ALA A 33 -2.06 12.29 17.96
C ALA A 33 -1.60 13.60 17.32
N LYS A 34 -2.55 14.40 16.89
CA LYS A 34 -2.26 15.79 16.55
C LYS A 34 -1.79 16.51 17.82
N GLY A 35 -0.58 17.05 17.79
CA GLY A 35 0.06 17.67 18.96
C GLY A 35 1.18 16.84 19.58
N GLY A 36 1.42 15.61 19.07
CA GLY A 36 2.56 14.79 19.47
C GLY A 36 2.22 13.40 19.96
N LEU A 37 3.06 12.89 20.83
CA LEU A 37 2.93 11.55 21.39
C LEU A 37 2.37 11.61 22.83
N LEU A 38 1.47 10.69 23.12
CA LEU A 38 0.87 10.53 24.44
C LEU A 38 1.06 9.10 24.93
N VAL A 39 1.07 8.91 26.23
CA VAL A 39 1.03 7.60 26.87
C VAL A 39 -0.24 7.46 27.69
N LEU A 40 -0.96 6.39 27.48
CA LEU A 40 -2.08 5.98 28.32
C LEU A 40 -1.64 4.83 29.22
N ASP A 41 -1.63 5.08 30.53
CA ASP A 41 -1.54 4.04 31.56
C ASP A 41 -2.88 3.28 31.57
N LYS A 42 -2.87 2.00 31.18
CA LYS A 42 -4.08 1.17 31.11
C LYS A 42 -4.67 0.83 32.48
N LYS A 43 -3.82 0.75 33.52
CA LYS A 43 -4.25 0.40 34.87
C LYS A 43 -4.97 1.57 35.56
N HIS A 44 -4.41 2.77 35.43
CA HIS A 44 -4.95 3.94 36.11
C HIS A 44 -5.79 4.83 35.20
N LEU A 45 -5.90 4.49 33.91
CA LEU A 45 -6.58 5.26 32.86
C LEU A 45 -6.11 6.73 32.82
N ARG A 46 -4.81 6.93 33.00
CA ARG A 46 -4.19 8.26 32.98
C ARG A 46 -3.49 8.48 31.66
N LEU A 47 -3.74 9.64 31.08
CA LEU A 47 -3.13 10.10 29.84
C LEU A 47 -2.12 11.21 30.16
N HIS A 48 -0.89 11.12 29.61
CA HIS A 48 0.13 12.15 29.76
C HIS A 48 0.96 12.24 28.46
N HIS A 49 1.67 13.35 28.28
CA HIS A 49 2.58 13.50 27.15
C HIS A 49 3.75 12.52 27.27
N PHE A 50 4.11 11.93 26.13
CA PHE A 50 5.34 11.16 26.01
C PHE A 50 6.49 12.12 25.75
N GLU A 51 7.34 12.28 26.74
CA GLU A 51 8.53 13.12 26.65
C GLU A 51 9.79 12.24 26.64
N HIS A 52 10.64 12.46 25.67
CA HIS A 52 11.93 11.78 25.58
C HIS A 52 13.00 12.75 25.09
N PRO A 53 14.20 12.83 25.74
CA PRO A 53 15.22 13.81 25.40
C PRO A 53 15.63 13.80 23.92
N SER A 54 15.70 12.62 23.29
CA SER A 54 16.05 12.49 21.88
C SER A 54 15.00 13.05 20.90
N LEU A 55 13.79 13.31 21.38
CA LEU A 55 12.68 13.87 20.60
C LEU A 55 12.46 15.36 20.85
N ALA A 56 13.12 15.96 21.82
CA ALA A 56 12.91 17.36 22.22
C ALA A 56 13.13 18.38 21.07
N ALA A 57 14.03 18.08 20.13
CA ALA A 57 14.31 18.92 18.96
C ALA A 57 13.54 18.48 17.70
N LYS A 58 12.61 17.53 17.80
CA LYS A 58 11.88 17.00 16.66
C LYS A 58 10.49 17.63 16.54
N HIS A 59 10.06 17.87 15.29
CA HIS A 59 8.73 18.40 15.01
C HIS A 59 7.69 17.27 15.05
N LEU A 60 7.14 17.00 16.22
CA LEU A 60 6.13 15.95 16.45
C LEU A 60 4.70 16.50 16.44
N SER A 61 4.47 17.69 15.90
CA SER A 61 3.13 18.30 15.86
C SER A 61 2.09 17.45 15.12
N GLN A 62 2.58 16.57 14.23
CA GLN A 62 1.75 15.58 13.54
C GLN A 62 2.56 14.33 13.27
N VAL A 63 2.17 13.24 13.93
CA VAL A 63 2.69 11.89 13.69
C VAL A 63 1.58 11.10 13.00
N TRP A 64 1.87 10.59 11.80
CA TRP A 64 0.88 9.88 10.98
C TRP A 64 0.78 8.41 11.34
N ASP A 65 1.92 7.76 11.55
CA ASP A 65 1.97 6.35 11.90
C ASP A 65 3.22 6.05 12.72
N MET A 66 3.22 4.92 13.43
CA MET A 66 4.36 4.51 14.26
C MET A 66 4.38 3.00 14.46
N THR A 67 5.57 2.48 14.70
CA THR A 67 5.78 1.07 15.07
C THR A 67 7.05 0.91 15.89
N PHE A 68 7.16 -0.18 16.64
CA PHE A 68 8.43 -0.63 17.20
C PHE A 68 9.05 -1.67 16.28
N ASP A 69 10.37 -1.59 16.09
CA ASP A 69 11.09 -2.69 15.47
C ASP A 69 11.48 -3.75 16.50
N LYS A 70 12.08 -4.85 16.04
CA LYS A 70 12.49 -5.96 16.93
C LYS A 70 13.65 -5.63 17.87
N ASP A 71 14.41 -4.57 17.60
CA ASP A 71 15.46 -4.07 18.48
C ASP A 71 14.88 -3.18 19.60
N GLY A 72 13.59 -2.84 19.49
CA GLY A 72 12.88 -1.94 20.39
C GLY A 72 13.05 -0.46 20.05
N ASP A 73 13.55 -0.15 18.85
CA ASP A 73 13.58 1.22 18.36
C ASP A 73 12.18 1.64 17.91
N LEU A 74 11.79 2.85 18.29
CA LEU A 74 10.53 3.46 17.86
C LEU A 74 10.73 4.16 16.53
N TRP A 75 9.87 3.84 15.57
CA TRP A 75 9.82 4.48 14.26
C TRP A 75 8.55 5.31 14.14
N LEU A 76 8.70 6.55 13.67
CA LEU A 76 7.64 7.55 13.56
C LEU A 76 7.64 8.15 12.16
N THR A 77 6.48 8.25 11.52
CA THR A 77 6.30 9.07 10.33
C THR A 77 5.68 10.41 10.73
N THR A 78 6.27 11.49 10.25
CA THR A 78 5.79 12.86 10.50
C THR A 78 5.39 13.56 9.21
N SER A 79 5.06 14.84 9.25
CA SER A 79 4.82 15.62 8.03
C SER A 79 6.10 15.92 7.23
N PHE A 80 7.30 15.70 7.81
CA PHE A 80 8.56 16.14 7.20
C PHE A 80 9.56 15.02 6.99
N ASP A 81 9.59 14.03 7.88
CA ASP A 81 10.58 12.97 7.91
C ASP A 81 10.07 11.69 8.56
N LEU A 82 10.82 10.63 8.34
CA LEU A 82 10.78 9.41 9.13
C LEU A 82 11.80 9.53 10.24
N ILE A 83 11.41 9.26 11.48
CA ILE A 83 12.28 9.32 12.65
C ILE A 83 12.44 7.93 13.24
N ARG A 84 13.67 7.49 13.41
CA ARG A 84 14.05 6.30 14.19
C ARG A 84 14.59 6.73 15.53
N VAL A 85 14.05 6.21 16.61
CA VAL A 85 14.39 6.56 17.98
C VAL A 85 14.85 5.34 18.75
N ASN A 86 16.09 5.31 19.16
CA ASN A 86 16.57 4.34 20.14
C ASN A 86 16.30 4.90 21.55
N LEU A 87 15.23 4.41 22.17
CA LEU A 87 14.79 4.89 23.48
C LEU A 87 15.80 4.58 24.59
N LYS A 88 16.55 3.48 24.47
CA LYS A 88 17.54 3.07 25.49
C LYS A 88 18.82 3.91 25.40
N ALA A 89 19.29 4.15 24.19
CA ALA A 89 20.51 4.95 23.95
C ALA A 89 20.25 6.46 24.01
N GLY A 90 18.99 6.89 23.99
CA GLY A 90 18.63 8.31 23.95
C GLY A 90 19.02 9.00 22.64
N ALA A 91 19.05 8.26 21.53
CA ALA A 91 19.44 8.75 20.22
C ALA A 91 18.26 8.73 19.23
N ALA A 92 18.17 9.74 18.38
CA ALA A 92 17.19 9.78 17.30
C ALA A 92 17.87 10.18 15.98
N HIS A 93 17.51 9.46 14.93
CA HIS A 93 17.92 9.75 13.55
C HIS A 93 16.70 10.09 12.70
N SER A 94 16.84 11.12 11.85
CA SER A 94 15.79 11.54 10.92
C SER A 94 16.21 11.26 9.48
N TYR A 95 15.29 10.70 8.72
CA TYR A 95 15.42 10.47 7.30
C TYR A 95 14.44 11.41 6.56
N PRO A 96 14.93 12.49 5.93
CA PRO A 96 14.07 13.34 5.10
C PRO A 96 13.41 12.53 3.96
N PHE A 97 12.18 12.84 3.60
CA PHE A 97 11.47 12.10 2.55
C PHE A 97 12.16 12.18 1.19
N SER A 98 12.88 13.24 0.90
CA SER A 98 13.72 13.37 -0.31
C SER A 98 14.84 12.33 -0.38
N GLN A 99 15.36 11.90 0.76
CA GLN A 99 16.35 10.83 0.84
C GLN A 99 15.72 9.46 0.62
N ILE A 100 14.49 9.26 1.10
CA ILE A 100 13.77 7.98 0.98
C ILE A 100 13.30 7.77 -0.46
N ALA A 101 12.56 8.73 -1.00
CA ALA A 101 11.91 8.61 -2.30
C ALA A 101 12.83 8.88 -3.50
N GLN A 102 14.01 9.45 -3.27
CA GLN A 102 14.93 9.90 -4.32
C GLN A 102 14.22 10.66 -5.47
N SER A 103 13.16 11.37 -5.12
CA SER A 103 12.24 12.05 -6.04
C SER A 103 12.13 13.51 -5.68
N THR A 104 12.00 14.36 -6.68
CA THR A 104 11.70 15.80 -6.52
C THR A 104 10.22 16.06 -6.20
N ALA A 105 9.35 15.05 -6.36
CA ALA A 105 7.95 15.15 -5.99
C ALA A 105 7.81 15.13 -4.47
N GLN A 106 6.96 16.00 -3.92
CA GLN A 106 6.65 16.05 -2.49
C GLN A 106 5.73 14.88 -2.12
N HIS A 107 6.29 13.67 -2.01
CA HIS A 107 5.56 12.52 -1.49
C HIS A 107 5.85 12.38 0.00
N HIS A 108 4.79 12.19 0.78
CA HIS A 108 4.88 11.92 2.20
C HIS A 108 4.91 10.42 2.46
N ILE A 109 5.55 10.01 3.55
CA ILE A 109 5.45 8.66 4.10
C ILE A 109 4.45 8.71 5.24
N ASN A 110 3.31 8.07 5.08
CA ASN A 110 2.21 8.12 6.04
C ASN A 110 1.89 6.76 6.67
N HIS A 111 2.48 5.67 6.17
CA HIS A 111 2.32 4.33 6.73
C HIS A 111 3.66 3.69 7.04
N ILE A 112 3.71 2.94 8.14
CA ILE A 112 4.87 2.16 8.55
C ILE A 112 4.43 0.81 9.11
N LEU A 113 5.15 -0.24 8.74
CA LEU A 113 4.93 -1.61 9.20
C LEU A 113 6.26 -2.25 9.57
N CYS A 114 6.36 -2.81 10.78
CA CYS A 114 7.42 -3.76 11.13
C CYS A 114 6.87 -5.18 10.91
N ASP A 115 7.44 -5.92 9.96
CA ASP A 115 7.01 -7.27 9.68
C ASP A 115 7.57 -8.31 10.69
N LYS A 116 7.10 -9.55 10.61
CA LYS A 116 7.52 -10.65 11.49
C LYS A 116 9.03 -10.95 11.42
N LYS A 117 9.70 -10.57 10.35
CA LYS A 117 11.17 -10.68 10.21
C LYS A 117 11.92 -9.47 10.76
N GLY A 118 11.21 -8.44 11.24
CA GLY A 118 11.78 -7.20 11.79
C GLY A 118 12.21 -6.21 10.71
N ARG A 119 11.69 -6.35 9.49
CA ARG A 119 11.93 -5.42 8.40
C ARG A 119 10.94 -4.27 8.50
N ILE A 120 11.42 -3.07 8.21
CA ILE A 120 10.59 -1.85 8.21
C ILE A 120 10.16 -1.54 6.79
N TRP A 121 8.83 -1.54 6.62
CA TRP A 121 8.16 -1.17 5.39
C TRP A 121 7.50 0.18 5.54
N LEU A 122 7.56 0.99 4.50
CA LEU A 122 6.97 2.32 4.45
C LEU A 122 5.99 2.42 3.28
N GLY A 123 4.88 3.10 3.50
CA GLY A 123 3.92 3.45 2.46
C GLY A 123 3.93 4.93 2.16
N SER A 124 3.99 5.29 0.88
CA SER A 124 4.05 6.68 0.43
C SER A 124 2.74 7.15 -0.23
N THR A 125 2.59 8.46 -0.30
CA THR A 125 1.45 9.11 -0.97
C THR A 125 1.63 9.30 -2.48
N GLY A 126 2.32 8.38 -3.17
CA GLY A 126 2.44 8.49 -4.63
C GLY A 126 3.55 7.69 -5.28
N SER A 127 4.48 7.12 -4.50
CA SER A 127 5.65 6.41 -5.05
C SER A 127 5.65 4.91 -4.74
N GLY A 128 4.60 4.38 -4.12
CA GLY A 128 4.53 2.99 -3.72
C GLY A 128 5.09 2.73 -2.33
N ILE A 129 5.73 1.58 -2.13
CA ILE A 129 6.27 1.14 -0.85
C ILE A 129 7.79 1.15 -0.84
N TYR A 130 8.38 1.26 0.35
CA TYR A 130 9.83 1.22 0.55
C TYR A 130 10.18 0.23 1.64
N LEU A 131 11.28 -0.47 1.45
CA LEU A 131 11.89 -1.36 2.43
C LEU A 131 13.17 -0.71 2.96
N PHE A 132 13.30 -0.58 4.27
CA PHE A 132 14.53 -0.14 4.91
C PHE A 132 15.57 -1.26 4.92
N ASP A 133 16.74 -0.98 4.36
CA ASP A 133 17.92 -1.85 4.46
C ASP A 133 18.80 -1.39 5.62
N LYS A 134 18.75 -2.15 6.69
CA LYS A 134 19.52 -1.87 7.92
C LYS A 134 21.04 -1.95 7.72
N LYS A 135 21.52 -2.69 6.70
CA LYS A 135 22.95 -2.85 6.45
C LYS A 135 23.56 -1.61 5.80
N THR A 136 22.81 -1.01 4.90
CA THR A 136 23.25 0.16 4.11
C THR A 136 22.67 1.46 4.63
N ASP A 137 21.79 1.39 5.66
CA ASP A 137 21.04 2.53 6.22
C ASP A 137 20.31 3.33 5.12
N SER A 138 19.68 2.60 4.19
CA SER A 138 19.03 3.16 3.01
C SER A 138 17.70 2.51 2.71
N PHE A 139 16.98 2.99 1.71
CA PHE A 139 15.65 2.52 1.35
C PHE A 139 15.62 2.01 -0.09
N VAL A 140 14.96 0.86 -0.28
CA VAL A 140 14.71 0.28 -1.60
C VAL A 140 13.23 0.47 -1.92
N GLY A 141 12.92 1.14 -3.03
CA GLY A 141 11.54 1.43 -3.45
C GLY A 141 10.97 0.37 -4.40
N TYR A 142 9.69 0.06 -4.21
CA TYR A 142 8.89 -0.81 -5.07
C TYR A 142 7.60 -0.10 -5.45
N GLY A 143 7.32 0.00 -6.74
CA GLY A 143 6.19 0.76 -7.26
C GLY A 143 5.77 0.33 -8.66
N ALA A 144 5.48 1.27 -9.54
CA ALA A 144 4.99 1.00 -10.89
C ALA A 144 5.90 0.06 -11.72
N LYS A 145 7.22 0.15 -11.54
CA LYS A 145 8.18 -0.75 -12.22
C LYS A 145 8.01 -2.22 -11.82
N GLN A 146 7.49 -2.48 -10.65
CA GLN A 146 7.19 -3.82 -10.12
C GLN A 146 5.72 -4.21 -10.30
N GLY A 147 4.95 -3.42 -11.05
CA GLY A 147 3.57 -3.70 -11.39
C GLY A 147 2.53 -3.09 -10.44
N LEU A 148 2.90 -2.21 -9.50
CA LEU A 148 1.92 -1.51 -8.67
C LEU A 148 1.17 -0.47 -9.52
N GLU A 149 -0.15 -0.61 -9.63
CA GLU A 149 -0.97 0.26 -10.46
C GLU A 149 -1.22 1.64 -9.84
N ASN A 150 -1.31 1.72 -8.53
CA ASN A 150 -1.54 2.97 -7.82
C ASN A 150 -0.52 3.14 -6.69
N GLY A 151 0.31 4.17 -6.79
CA GLY A 151 1.37 4.44 -5.82
C GLY A 151 0.93 5.18 -4.56
N PHE A 152 -0.34 5.57 -4.44
CA PHE A 152 -0.89 6.23 -3.24
C PHE A 152 -1.30 5.17 -2.23
N ILE A 153 -0.46 4.96 -1.21
CA ILE A 153 -0.64 3.90 -0.22
C ILE A 153 -1.53 4.41 0.91
N THR A 154 -2.55 3.63 1.26
CA THR A 154 -3.50 3.91 2.35
C THR A 154 -3.46 2.88 3.47
N GLY A 155 -2.60 1.87 3.35
CA GLY A 155 -2.41 0.87 4.41
C GLY A 155 -1.43 -0.21 4.02
N LEU A 156 -0.78 -0.79 5.03
CA LEU A 156 0.18 -1.90 4.90
C LEU A 156 -0.13 -2.95 5.97
N VAL A 157 -0.21 -4.22 5.57
CA VAL A 157 -0.27 -5.35 6.50
C VAL A 157 0.53 -6.53 5.98
N GLU A 158 1.09 -7.34 6.88
CA GLU A 158 1.78 -8.58 6.53
C GLU A 158 0.83 -9.76 6.60
N SER A 159 0.82 -10.60 5.57
CA SER A 159 0.11 -11.87 5.57
C SER A 159 0.71 -12.82 6.62
N PRO A 160 -0.11 -13.35 7.55
CA PRO A 160 0.34 -14.34 8.51
C PRO A 160 0.65 -15.70 7.86
N LEU A 161 0.14 -15.97 6.65
CA LEU A 161 0.24 -17.24 5.97
C LEU A 161 1.58 -17.39 5.22
N ASP A 162 1.99 -16.37 4.48
CA ASP A 162 3.15 -16.47 3.56
C ASP A 162 4.15 -15.32 3.70
N GLY A 163 3.87 -14.33 4.57
CA GLY A 163 4.73 -13.17 4.79
C GLY A 163 4.74 -12.17 3.63
N SER A 164 3.81 -12.29 2.68
CA SER A 164 3.57 -11.26 1.67
C SER A 164 3.08 -9.97 2.30
N ILE A 165 3.38 -8.84 1.69
CA ILE A 165 2.86 -7.55 2.15
C ILE A 165 1.63 -7.19 1.32
N TYR A 166 0.48 -7.05 1.99
CA TYR A 166 -0.69 -6.47 1.37
C TYR A 166 -0.65 -4.96 1.50
N VAL A 167 -0.98 -4.30 0.42
CA VAL A 167 -0.85 -2.85 0.24
C VAL A 167 -2.20 -2.30 -0.19
N ALA A 168 -2.85 -1.50 0.65
CA ALA A 168 -4.05 -0.77 0.24
C ALA A 168 -3.65 0.49 -0.52
N THR A 169 -4.46 0.84 -1.51
CA THR A 169 -4.26 2.01 -2.36
C THR A 169 -5.60 2.71 -2.65
N ASN A 170 -5.55 3.91 -3.19
CA ASN A 170 -6.78 4.59 -3.66
C ASN A 170 -7.50 3.83 -4.79
N GLY A 171 -6.83 2.89 -5.47
CA GLY A 171 -7.41 2.13 -6.58
C GLY A 171 -7.92 0.73 -6.21
N GLY A 172 -7.71 0.30 -4.96
CA GLY A 172 -7.99 -1.06 -4.49
C GLY A 172 -6.91 -1.54 -3.53
N PHE A 173 -6.53 -2.80 -3.62
CA PHE A 173 -5.38 -3.30 -2.86
C PHE A 173 -4.49 -4.20 -3.72
N SER A 174 -3.26 -4.43 -3.26
CA SER A 174 -2.29 -5.25 -3.98
C SER A 174 -1.58 -6.19 -3.02
N LYS A 175 -1.17 -7.36 -3.50
CA LYS A 175 -0.28 -8.30 -2.81
C LYS A 175 1.13 -8.13 -3.37
N PHE A 176 2.08 -7.79 -2.53
CA PHE A 176 3.49 -7.70 -2.89
C PHE A 176 4.23 -8.97 -2.47
N ASN A 177 4.87 -9.62 -3.43
CA ASN A 177 5.76 -10.75 -3.19
C ASN A 177 7.22 -10.29 -3.27
N LEU A 178 7.92 -10.31 -2.14
CA LEU A 178 9.32 -9.87 -2.09
C LEU A 178 10.27 -10.81 -2.85
N ALA A 179 9.96 -12.10 -2.93
CA ALA A 179 10.85 -13.06 -3.61
C ALA A 179 10.89 -12.82 -5.13
N THR A 180 9.74 -12.48 -5.72
CA THR A 180 9.63 -12.14 -7.15
C THR A 180 9.75 -10.64 -7.41
N THR A 181 9.65 -9.82 -6.37
CA THR A 181 9.56 -8.35 -6.42
C THR A 181 8.45 -7.84 -7.34
N THR A 182 7.27 -8.47 -7.28
CA THR A 182 6.12 -8.15 -8.13
C THR A 182 4.88 -7.88 -7.29
N PHE A 183 3.99 -7.05 -7.82
CA PHE A 183 2.65 -6.81 -7.28
C PHE A 183 1.61 -7.59 -8.06
N GLU A 184 0.65 -8.14 -7.36
CA GLU A 184 -0.62 -8.63 -7.87
C GLU A 184 -1.71 -7.67 -7.41
N ASN A 185 -2.44 -7.05 -8.37
CA ASN A 185 -3.39 -5.99 -8.08
C ASN A 185 -4.81 -6.51 -8.08
N TYR A 186 -5.61 -6.02 -7.13
CA TYR A 186 -7.02 -6.30 -6.96
C TYR A 186 -7.80 -4.98 -6.98
N ASN A 187 -8.45 -4.71 -8.11
CA ASN A 187 -9.18 -3.50 -8.41
C ASN A 187 -10.51 -3.83 -9.12
N ARG A 188 -11.21 -2.84 -9.65
CA ARG A 188 -12.46 -3.07 -10.38
C ARG A 188 -12.31 -3.94 -11.63
N GLN A 189 -11.14 -3.95 -12.27
CA GLN A 189 -10.89 -4.79 -13.45
C GLN A 189 -10.73 -6.26 -13.06
N SER A 190 -10.36 -6.54 -11.82
CA SER A 190 -10.30 -7.89 -11.24
C SER A 190 -11.51 -8.20 -10.35
N ASP A 191 -12.67 -7.58 -10.62
CA ASP A 191 -13.94 -7.75 -9.88
C ASP A 191 -13.87 -7.36 -8.39
N PHE A 192 -12.85 -6.63 -7.96
CA PHE A 192 -12.82 -6.11 -6.61
C PHE A 192 -13.76 -4.88 -6.49
N PRO A 193 -14.77 -4.93 -5.60
CA PRO A 193 -15.87 -3.97 -5.64
C PRO A 193 -15.53 -2.58 -5.09
N LEU A 194 -14.43 -2.44 -4.34
CA LEU A 194 -14.06 -1.18 -3.71
C LEU A 194 -12.95 -0.47 -4.48
N ASN A 195 -13.14 0.81 -4.67
CA ASN A 195 -12.11 1.80 -4.94
C ASN A 195 -12.16 2.85 -3.81
N ASN A 196 -11.14 3.68 -3.68
CA ASN A 196 -11.01 4.64 -2.59
C ASN A 196 -10.99 3.94 -1.21
N VAL A 197 -10.01 3.05 -1.03
CA VAL A 197 -9.77 2.45 0.27
C VAL A 197 -9.36 3.54 1.25
N ASN A 198 -10.01 3.54 2.41
CA ASN A 198 -9.77 4.53 3.45
C ASN A 198 -8.33 4.41 4.00
N ASP A 199 -7.82 5.50 4.52
CA ASP A 199 -6.55 5.52 5.26
C ASP A 199 -6.64 4.58 6.46
N GLY A 200 -5.68 3.63 6.56
CA GLY A 200 -5.76 2.52 7.52
C GLY A 200 -6.84 1.48 7.25
N GLY A 201 -7.49 1.52 6.09
CA GLY A 201 -8.63 0.66 5.74
C GLY A 201 -8.27 -0.77 5.32
N LEU A 202 -7.13 -1.31 5.75
CA LEU A 202 -6.70 -2.67 5.46
C LEU A 202 -6.33 -3.40 6.77
N TYR A 203 -6.96 -4.55 7.00
CA TYR A 203 -6.75 -5.36 8.19
C TYR A 203 -6.79 -6.85 7.86
N ILE A 204 -6.00 -7.66 8.54
CA ILE A 204 -6.08 -9.12 8.49
C ILE A 204 -6.49 -9.64 9.86
N ALA A 205 -7.59 -10.35 9.91
CA ALA A 205 -8.14 -10.91 11.15
C ALA A 205 -7.43 -12.21 11.57
N SER A 206 -7.77 -12.72 12.76
CA SER A 206 -7.17 -13.93 13.31
C SER A 206 -7.52 -15.21 12.53
N ASP A 207 -8.62 -15.20 11.80
CA ASP A 207 -9.05 -16.25 10.87
C ASP A 207 -8.37 -16.15 9.50
N HIS A 208 -7.48 -15.17 9.33
CA HIS A 208 -6.73 -14.85 8.14
C HIS A 208 -7.53 -14.18 7.02
N ASP A 209 -8.78 -13.82 7.26
CA ASP A 209 -9.55 -13.02 6.33
C ASP A 209 -9.00 -11.60 6.22
N ILE A 210 -8.95 -11.09 5.00
CA ILE A 210 -8.56 -9.71 4.70
C ILE A 210 -9.82 -8.85 4.68
N TYR A 211 -9.82 -7.80 5.48
CA TYR A 211 -10.86 -6.78 5.50
C TYR A 211 -10.33 -5.52 4.83
N VAL A 212 -11.03 -5.09 3.79
CA VAL A 212 -10.73 -3.84 3.08
C VAL A 212 -11.90 -2.89 3.26
N CYS A 213 -11.62 -1.71 3.83
CA CYS A 213 -12.61 -0.69 4.13
C CYS A 213 -12.46 0.49 3.19
N GLY A 214 -13.52 0.87 2.51
CA GLY A 214 -13.56 2.01 1.60
C GLY A 214 -14.82 2.85 1.77
N LEU A 215 -14.97 3.90 0.99
CA LEU A 215 -16.14 4.77 1.05
C LEU A 215 -17.46 4.06 0.75
N ALA A 216 -17.44 2.99 -0.02
CA ALA A 216 -18.62 2.20 -0.40
C ALA A 216 -18.97 1.08 0.59
N GLY A 217 -18.15 0.84 1.61
CA GLY A 217 -18.38 -0.21 2.61
C GLY A 217 -17.14 -1.01 2.96
N ILE A 218 -17.36 -2.24 3.43
CA ILE A 218 -16.32 -3.18 3.85
C ILE A 218 -16.44 -4.45 3.02
N VAL A 219 -15.32 -4.95 2.53
CA VAL A 219 -15.20 -6.25 1.85
C VAL A 219 -14.33 -7.17 2.70
N SER A 220 -14.80 -8.39 2.93
CA SER A 220 -14.03 -9.49 3.51
C SER A 220 -13.64 -10.48 2.44
N ILE A 221 -12.40 -10.92 2.45
CA ILE A 221 -11.81 -11.82 1.45
C ILE A 221 -11.00 -12.89 2.16
N ALA A 222 -11.34 -14.15 1.96
CA ALA A 222 -10.49 -15.25 2.41
C ALA A 222 -9.18 -15.25 1.61
N GLN A 223 -8.03 -15.18 2.29
CA GLN A 223 -6.71 -15.14 1.62
C GLN A 223 -6.49 -16.32 0.67
N GLU A 224 -7.02 -17.48 1.00
CA GLU A 224 -6.92 -18.69 0.18
C GLU A 224 -7.54 -18.51 -1.21
N LYS A 225 -8.59 -17.67 -1.31
CA LYS A 225 -9.28 -17.38 -2.58
C LYS A 225 -8.52 -16.38 -3.45
N LEU A 226 -7.54 -15.67 -2.90
CA LEU A 226 -6.68 -14.75 -3.66
C LEU A 226 -5.58 -15.48 -4.43
N ASN A 227 -5.26 -16.72 -4.07
CA ASN A 227 -4.38 -17.55 -4.87
C ASN A 227 -5.14 -18.04 -6.11
N LYS A 228 -5.39 -17.13 -7.05
CA LYS A 228 -5.88 -17.52 -8.37
C LYS A 228 -4.84 -18.46 -9.00
N GLN A 229 -5.25 -19.70 -9.23
CA GLN A 229 -4.62 -20.46 -10.31
C GLN A 229 -4.68 -19.52 -11.53
N SER A 230 -3.55 -19.31 -12.18
CA SER A 230 -3.53 -18.68 -13.50
C SER A 230 -4.52 -19.48 -14.36
N VAL A 231 -5.67 -18.91 -14.62
CA VAL A 231 -6.53 -19.47 -15.64
C VAL A 231 -5.79 -19.13 -16.94
N ASP A 232 -5.26 -20.13 -17.60
CA ASP A 232 -4.75 -19.98 -18.97
C ASP A 232 -5.96 -19.60 -19.83
N TYR A 233 -6.04 -18.34 -20.17
CA TYR A 233 -7.02 -17.87 -21.13
C TYR A 233 -6.42 -18.05 -22.53
N ASP A 234 -7.10 -18.83 -23.36
CA ASP A 234 -6.81 -18.84 -24.79
C ASP A 234 -7.19 -17.47 -25.37
N VAL A 235 -6.18 -16.70 -25.73
CA VAL A 235 -6.37 -15.41 -26.40
C VAL A 235 -6.48 -15.64 -27.89
N PHE A 236 -7.57 -15.19 -28.46
CA PHE A 236 -7.80 -15.32 -29.91
C PHE A 236 -8.18 -13.99 -30.55
N VAL A 237 -7.87 -13.86 -31.84
CA VAL A 237 -8.27 -12.70 -32.62
C VAL A 237 -9.74 -12.85 -33.00
N LYS A 238 -10.58 -11.96 -32.48
CA LYS A 238 -12.03 -11.94 -32.72
C LYS A 238 -12.37 -11.33 -34.07
N ARG A 239 -11.72 -10.20 -34.39
CA ARG A 239 -11.93 -9.47 -35.65
C ARG A 239 -10.63 -8.84 -36.10
N VAL A 240 -10.53 -8.67 -37.42
CA VAL A 240 -9.47 -7.85 -38.04
C VAL A 240 -10.12 -6.79 -38.91
N LEU A 241 -9.69 -5.56 -38.74
CA LEU A 241 -10.09 -4.45 -39.60
C LEU A 241 -8.86 -3.97 -40.37
N VAL A 242 -9.07 -3.76 -41.69
CA VAL A 242 -8.08 -3.17 -42.58
C VAL A 242 -8.62 -1.81 -43.03
N ASP A 243 -7.87 -0.73 -42.81
CA ASP A 243 -8.32 0.65 -43.02
C ASP A 243 -9.73 0.91 -42.46
N ASN A 244 -9.98 0.47 -41.20
CA ASN A 244 -11.24 0.55 -40.47
C ASN A 244 -12.41 -0.25 -41.07
N THR A 245 -12.15 -1.10 -42.04
CA THR A 245 -13.18 -2.01 -42.61
C THR A 245 -12.92 -3.41 -42.10
N GLU A 246 -13.92 -4.03 -41.45
CA GLU A 246 -13.83 -5.42 -41.02
C GLU A 246 -13.71 -6.34 -42.23
N ILE A 247 -12.70 -7.23 -42.21
CA ILE A 247 -12.51 -8.24 -43.25
C ILE A 247 -13.29 -9.51 -42.92
N GLN A 248 -13.95 -10.06 -43.91
CA GLN A 248 -14.71 -11.31 -43.80
C GLN A 248 -14.32 -12.29 -44.90
N PRO A 249 -14.53 -13.60 -44.69
CA PRO A 249 -14.31 -14.59 -45.72
C PRO A 249 -15.14 -14.26 -46.96
N LEU A 250 -14.52 -14.35 -48.14
CA LEU A 250 -15.18 -14.14 -49.43
C LEU A 250 -15.74 -12.72 -49.65
N ASP A 251 -15.31 -11.75 -48.86
CA ASP A 251 -15.63 -10.35 -49.11
C ASP A 251 -14.95 -9.84 -50.42
N SER A 252 -15.29 -8.60 -50.81
CA SER A 252 -14.73 -7.99 -52.02
C SER A 252 -13.22 -7.71 -51.92
N LEU A 253 -12.64 -7.75 -50.68
CA LEU A 253 -11.20 -7.55 -50.45
C LEU A 253 -10.41 -8.84 -50.71
N GLY A 254 -11.03 -10.02 -50.52
CA GLY A 254 -10.43 -11.34 -50.75
C GLY A 254 -9.17 -11.61 -49.89
N LEU A 255 -9.08 -11.01 -48.74
CA LEU A 255 -7.88 -11.06 -47.89
C LEU A 255 -7.79 -12.31 -47.01
N ILE A 256 -8.94 -12.91 -46.69
CA ILE A 256 -9.04 -14.14 -45.93
C ILE A 256 -10.01 -15.14 -46.62
N LYS A 257 -9.72 -16.41 -46.44
CA LYS A 257 -10.56 -17.51 -47.03
C LYS A 257 -11.49 -18.13 -45.99
N GLU A 258 -11.03 -18.11 -44.73
CA GLU A 258 -11.76 -18.65 -43.58
C GLU A 258 -12.02 -17.57 -42.56
N THR A 259 -12.81 -17.84 -41.54
CA THR A 259 -12.99 -16.89 -40.44
C THR A 259 -11.67 -16.62 -39.72
N VAL A 260 -11.50 -15.43 -39.20
CA VAL A 260 -10.26 -14.98 -38.55
C VAL A 260 -9.76 -15.94 -37.46
N LEU A 261 -10.69 -16.69 -36.81
CA LEU A 261 -10.37 -17.73 -35.82
C LEU A 261 -9.54 -18.89 -36.36
N TYR A 262 -9.70 -19.22 -37.64
CA TYR A 262 -9.04 -20.35 -38.32
C TYR A 262 -7.97 -19.89 -39.31
N GLU A 263 -7.95 -18.62 -39.67
CA GLU A 263 -6.96 -18.05 -40.58
C GLU A 263 -5.62 -17.81 -39.86
N HIS A 264 -4.63 -18.62 -40.15
CA HIS A 264 -3.31 -18.53 -39.48
C HIS A 264 -2.34 -17.53 -40.11
N ARG A 265 -2.71 -16.96 -41.25
CA ARG A 265 -1.84 -16.05 -42.00
C ARG A 265 -2.62 -14.98 -42.74
N LEU A 266 -2.45 -13.74 -42.40
CA LEU A 266 -2.97 -12.59 -43.12
C LEU A 266 -1.85 -11.98 -43.98
N VAL A 267 -2.08 -11.87 -45.29
CA VAL A 267 -1.16 -11.22 -46.23
C VAL A 267 -1.82 -9.96 -46.78
N LEU A 268 -1.24 -8.82 -46.43
CA LEU A 268 -1.73 -7.52 -46.84
C LEU A 268 -0.86 -6.94 -47.99
N PRO A 269 -1.43 -6.55 -49.13
CA PRO A 269 -0.72 -5.75 -50.13
C PRO A 269 -0.34 -4.38 -49.58
N PRO A 270 0.73 -3.73 -50.13
CA PRO A 270 1.28 -2.47 -49.58
C PRO A 270 0.34 -1.25 -49.75
N ARG A 271 -0.85 -1.41 -50.27
CA ARG A 271 -1.86 -0.34 -50.45
C ARG A 271 -2.65 0.03 -49.21
N TYR A 272 -2.58 -0.77 -48.15
CA TYR A 272 -3.31 -0.54 -46.91
C TYR A 272 -2.47 0.22 -45.92
N SER A 273 -3.11 1.14 -45.16
CA SER A 273 -2.46 2.06 -44.23
C SER A 273 -2.52 1.60 -42.78
N SER A 274 -3.55 0.84 -42.41
CA SER A 274 -3.74 0.41 -41.02
C SER A 274 -4.35 -0.99 -40.91
N VAL A 275 -3.96 -1.70 -39.85
CA VAL A 275 -4.56 -2.99 -39.47
C VAL A 275 -4.86 -2.94 -37.99
N THR A 276 -6.10 -3.25 -37.61
CA THR A 276 -6.55 -3.32 -36.23
C THR A 276 -6.95 -4.75 -35.91
N PHE A 277 -6.40 -5.32 -34.82
CA PHE A 277 -6.78 -6.62 -34.31
C PHE A 277 -7.62 -6.41 -33.04
N GLU A 278 -8.83 -6.95 -33.02
CA GLU A 278 -9.64 -7.04 -31.83
C GLU A 278 -9.45 -8.43 -31.22
N ILE A 279 -8.95 -8.47 -29.99
CA ILE A 279 -8.65 -9.71 -29.28
C ILE A 279 -9.74 -9.98 -28.23
N ALA A 280 -10.02 -11.27 -28.00
CA ALA A 280 -10.90 -11.75 -26.94
C ALA A 280 -10.26 -12.93 -26.21
N SER A 281 -10.67 -13.16 -24.96
CA SER A 281 -10.25 -14.27 -24.11
C SER A 281 -11.46 -14.92 -23.48
#